data_135db4cc01454b42bf21f25dd6050d9e
#
_entry.id   135db4cc01454b42bf21f25dd6050d9e
#
_cell.length_a   1.000
_cell.length_b   1.000
_cell.length_c   1.000
_cell.angle_alpha   90.00
_cell.angle_beta   90.00
_cell.angle_gamma   90.00
#
_symmetry.space_group_name_H-M   'P 1'
#
loop_
_entity.id
_entity.type
_entity.pdbx_description
1 polymer ?
#
loop_
_entity_poly.entity_id
_entity_poly.type
_entity_poly.pdbx_seq_one_letter_code
_entity_poly.pdbx_strand_id
1 'polypeptide(L)'
;MNIQEILNQPEGRRLEFKAELPEHSDLAKTMIAFANDAGGDLYIGVADEPRKVVGLDEDKLMAIEEKISNIIFDRCYPAILPEIKFISEDNKHLIQVTVFRGSTPPYYLKDKGKLQGTFIRVGSTNRLADESIISELERRKRNISFDSEVIPDKPVNDLNIDNFKTMFKEKTGEELSDQALRKLDLVKDMQGAEYPTNALILFSDDPLRNSLFHYAKVECARFK
;
A
#
# COMPACT_ATOMS: atom_id res chain seq x y z
N MET A 1 24.11 -8.01 9.90
CA MET A 1 23.73 -6.80 10.64
C MET A 1 23.79 -7.17 12.10
N ASN A 2 24.53 -6.43 12.91
CA ASN A 2 24.70 -6.69 14.34
C ASN A 2 23.40 -6.25 15.05
N ILE A 3 22.95 -7.00 16.08
CA ILE A 3 21.71 -6.67 16.81
C ILE A 3 21.80 -5.29 17.46
N GLN A 4 22.98 -4.86 17.90
CA GLN A 4 23.20 -3.53 18.46
C GLN A 4 22.92 -2.40 17.46
N GLU A 5 23.23 -2.60 16.19
CA GLU A 5 22.91 -1.63 15.13
C GLU A 5 21.41 -1.53 14.91
N ILE A 6 20.67 -2.65 15.05
CA ILE A 6 19.22 -2.70 14.94
C ILE A 6 18.57 -2.01 16.14
N LEU A 7 19.05 -2.27 17.35
CA LEU A 7 18.53 -1.66 18.58
C LEU A 7 18.67 -0.13 18.61
N ASN A 8 19.67 0.41 17.93
CA ASN A 8 19.89 1.85 17.82
C ASN A 8 18.93 2.54 16.82
N GLN A 9 18.19 1.78 16.02
CA GLN A 9 17.22 2.35 15.10
C GLN A 9 15.89 2.63 15.81
N PRO A 10 15.22 3.75 15.52
CA PRO A 10 13.89 4.00 16.05
C PRO A 10 12.87 3.05 15.43
N GLU A 11 11.85 2.66 16.21
CA GLU A 11 10.66 2.05 15.64
C GLU A 11 10.07 2.95 14.56
N GLY A 12 9.43 2.36 13.57
CA GLY A 12 8.92 3.13 12.47
C GLY A 12 8.12 2.30 11.47
N ARG A 13 8.12 2.78 10.26
CA ARG A 13 7.33 2.20 9.17
C ARG A 13 7.68 0.75 8.87
N ARG A 14 8.95 0.33 9.11
CA ARG A 14 9.47 -0.98 8.74
C ARG A 14 10.10 -1.75 9.90
N LEU A 15 10.01 -1.23 11.11
CA LEU A 15 10.67 -1.81 12.27
C LEU A 15 9.77 -1.73 13.49
N GLU A 16 9.63 -2.85 14.20
CA GLU A 16 8.84 -2.99 15.42
C GLU A 16 9.57 -3.87 16.41
N PHE A 17 9.53 -3.51 17.70
CA PHE A 17 10.10 -4.32 18.79
C PHE A 17 9.02 -4.75 19.78
N LYS A 18 9.12 -5.96 20.30
CA LYS A 18 8.26 -6.49 21.36
C LYS A 18 9.05 -7.30 22.35
N ALA A 19 8.82 -7.08 23.63
CA ALA A 19 9.46 -7.84 24.69
C ALA A 19 9.04 -9.33 24.66
N GLU A 20 7.79 -9.58 24.34
CA GLU A 20 7.16 -10.91 24.30
C GLU A 20 6.31 -11.04 23.02
N LEU A 21 5.82 -12.26 22.76
CA LEU A 21 4.90 -12.49 21.65
C LEU A 21 3.63 -11.63 21.83
N PRO A 22 3.29 -10.73 20.88
CA PRO A 22 2.10 -9.91 20.98
C PRO A 22 0.83 -10.75 20.98
N GLU A 23 -0.28 -10.15 21.44
CA GLU A 23 -1.60 -10.75 21.27
C GLU A 23 -1.89 -11.07 19.80
N HIS A 24 -2.66 -12.13 19.56
CA HIS A 24 -2.94 -12.65 18.23
C HIS A 24 -3.47 -11.60 17.26
N SER A 25 -4.32 -10.67 17.75
CA SER A 25 -4.87 -9.60 16.91
C SER A 25 -3.83 -8.56 16.53
N ASP A 26 -2.93 -8.21 17.44
CA ASP A 26 -1.94 -7.15 17.22
C ASP A 26 -0.79 -7.63 16.35
N LEU A 27 -0.37 -8.90 16.54
CA LEU A 27 0.56 -9.53 15.62
C LEU A 27 0.02 -9.53 14.19
N ALA A 28 -1.21 -10.02 13.99
CA ALA A 28 -1.82 -10.08 12.66
C ALA A 28 -1.98 -8.69 12.02
N LYS A 29 -2.39 -7.65 12.79
CA LYS A 29 -2.46 -6.27 12.30
C LYS A 29 -1.11 -5.75 11.84
N THR A 30 -0.04 -6.03 12.60
CA THR A 30 1.32 -5.61 12.25
C THR A 30 1.78 -6.28 10.96
N MET A 31 1.58 -7.58 10.80
CA MET A 31 1.95 -8.32 9.60
C MET A 31 1.18 -7.82 8.37
N ILE A 32 -0.12 -7.56 8.52
CA ILE A 32 -0.98 -6.99 7.48
C ILE A 32 -0.47 -5.60 7.08
N ALA A 33 -0.19 -4.74 8.06
CA ALA A 33 0.28 -3.39 7.79
C ALA A 33 1.64 -3.37 7.07
N PHE A 34 2.57 -4.26 7.43
CA PHE A 34 3.82 -4.45 6.71
C PHE A 34 3.59 -4.93 5.27
N ALA A 35 2.75 -5.93 5.06
CA ALA A 35 2.46 -6.47 3.73
C ALA A 35 1.79 -5.44 2.81
N ASN A 36 0.92 -4.60 3.34
CA ASN A 36 0.24 -3.54 2.58
C ASN A 36 1.15 -2.36 2.22
N ASP A 37 2.24 -2.17 2.95
CA ASP A 37 3.13 -1.02 2.77
C ASP A 37 4.48 -1.41 2.15
N ALA A 38 5.54 -1.26 2.88
CA ALA A 38 6.92 -1.43 2.40
C ALA A 38 7.61 -2.72 2.87
N GLY A 39 6.85 -3.60 3.53
CA GLY A 39 7.40 -4.69 4.30
C GLY A 39 7.94 -4.20 5.65
N GLY A 40 8.50 -5.12 6.45
CA GLY A 40 9.10 -4.75 7.73
C GLY A 40 9.54 -5.94 8.55
N ASP A 41 10.23 -5.63 9.63
CA ASP A 41 10.77 -6.58 10.60
C ASP A 41 10.14 -6.35 11.97
N LEU A 42 9.70 -7.44 12.59
CA LEU A 42 9.29 -7.48 13.98
C LEU A 42 10.32 -8.31 14.77
N TYR A 43 10.90 -7.70 15.79
CA TYR A 43 11.81 -8.38 16.71
C TYR A 43 11.08 -8.68 18.02
N ILE A 44 11.03 -9.95 18.42
CA ILE A 44 10.44 -10.42 19.67
C ILE A 44 11.56 -10.84 20.62
N GLY A 45 11.50 -10.40 21.88
CA GLY A 45 12.54 -10.52 22.88
C GLY A 45 13.31 -9.21 23.14
N VAL A 46 12.77 -8.08 22.64
CA VAL A 46 13.34 -6.74 22.84
C VAL A 46 12.33 -5.85 23.56
N ALA A 47 12.70 -5.30 24.72
CA ALA A 47 11.94 -4.26 25.41
C ALA A 47 12.16 -2.92 24.74
N ASP A 48 11.12 -2.06 24.74
CA ASP A 48 11.18 -0.75 24.08
C ASP A 48 11.71 0.35 25.00
N GLU A 49 11.27 0.40 26.27
CA GLU A 49 11.69 1.41 27.25
C GLU A 49 12.21 0.79 28.57
N PRO A 50 13.51 0.81 28.85
CA PRO A 50 14.60 1.17 27.93
C PRO A 50 14.79 0.08 26.87
N ARG A 51 15.19 0.49 25.65
CA ARG A 51 15.43 -0.45 24.57
C ARG A 51 16.60 -1.37 24.89
N LYS A 52 16.30 -2.63 25.11
CA LYS A 52 17.28 -3.64 25.45
C LYS A 52 16.79 -5.04 25.07
N VAL A 53 17.73 -5.92 24.77
CA VAL A 53 17.42 -7.34 24.63
C VAL A 53 17.03 -7.90 26.00
N VAL A 54 15.80 -8.35 26.13
CA VAL A 54 15.33 -9.11 27.30
C VAL A 54 15.52 -10.60 27.07
N GLY A 55 15.39 -11.06 25.83
CA GLY A 55 15.51 -12.43 25.42
C GLY A 55 14.24 -13.25 25.64
N LEU A 56 14.18 -14.41 25.00
CA LEU A 56 13.14 -15.43 25.12
C LEU A 56 13.78 -16.71 25.66
N ASP A 57 12.97 -17.54 26.30
CA ASP A 57 13.40 -18.86 26.76
C ASP A 57 13.70 -19.76 25.55
N GLU A 58 14.88 -20.34 25.49
CA GLU A 58 15.33 -21.20 24.38
C GLU A 58 14.36 -22.36 24.11
N ASP A 59 13.89 -23.00 25.15
CA ASP A 59 12.96 -24.15 25.08
C ASP A 59 11.59 -23.77 24.48
N LYS A 60 11.25 -22.47 24.44
CA LYS A 60 9.98 -21.97 23.93
C LYS A 60 10.05 -21.44 22.49
N LEU A 61 11.24 -21.27 21.93
CA LEU A 61 11.42 -20.63 20.63
C LEU A 61 10.60 -21.29 19.52
N MET A 62 10.69 -22.63 19.42
CA MET A 62 9.93 -23.39 18.41
C MET A 62 8.42 -23.25 18.59
N ALA A 63 7.95 -23.30 19.84
CA ALA A 63 6.51 -23.12 20.13
C ALA A 63 6.02 -21.70 19.82
N ILE A 64 6.87 -20.69 20.00
CA ILE A 64 6.54 -19.30 19.65
C ILE A 64 6.51 -19.14 18.12
N GLU A 65 7.48 -19.71 17.40
CA GLU A 65 7.53 -19.70 15.94
C GLU A 65 6.28 -20.34 15.33
N GLU A 66 5.90 -21.53 15.83
CA GLU A 66 4.68 -22.22 15.40
C GLU A 66 3.42 -21.36 15.65
N LYS A 67 3.32 -20.72 16.81
CA LYS A 67 2.21 -19.81 17.12
C LYS A 67 2.17 -18.61 16.17
N ILE A 68 3.33 -18.00 15.88
CA ILE A 68 3.42 -16.88 14.92
C ILE A 68 2.91 -17.33 13.55
N SER A 69 3.40 -18.45 13.06
CA SER A 69 3.02 -19.01 11.76
C SER A 69 1.53 -19.30 11.68
N ASN A 70 0.97 -19.93 12.71
CA ASN A 70 -0.46 -20.25 12.80
C ASN A 70 -1.32 -18.96 12.86
N ILE A 71 -0.95 -17.97 13.67
CA ILE A 71 -1.68 -16.70 13.76
C ILE A 71 -1.72 -15.99 12.40
N ILE A 72 -0.59 -15.92 11.71
CA ILE A 72 -0.50 -15.25 10.41
C ILE A 72 -1.33 -16.00 9.38
N PHE A 73 -1.18 -17.32 9.29
CA PHE A 73 -1.90 -18.15 8.33
C PHE A 73 -3.41 -18.13 8.55
N ASP A 74 -3.85 -18.22 9.81
CA ASP A 74 -5.28 -18.29 10.14
C ASP A 74 -5.96 -16.94 10.02
N ARG A 75 -5.29 -15.84 10.34
CA ARG A 75 -5.94 -14.53 10.48
C ARG A 75 -5.72 -13.58 9.33
N CYS A 76 -4.67 -13.74 8.53
CA CYS A 76 -4.37 -12.83 7.42
C CYS A 76 -4.91 -13.34 6.10
N TYR A 77 -5.47 -12.45 5.30
CA TYR A 77 -5.87 -12.72 3.93
C TYR A 77 -5.54 -11.52 3.02
N PRO A 78 -5.01 -11.72 1.81
CA PRO A 78 -4.42 -12.95 1.30
C PRO A 78 -3.35 -13.54 2.23
N ALA A 79 -2.90 -14.77 1.97
CA ALA A 79 -1.87 -15.42 2.79
C ALA A 79 -0.57 -14.58 2.79
N ILE A 80 0.00 -14.39 3.97
CA ILE A 80 1.31 -13.77 4.17
C ILE A 80 2.28 -14.89 4.53
N LEU A 81 3.42 -14.93 3.86
CA LEU A 81 4.49 -15.90 4.13
C LEU A 81 5.67 -15.12 4.74
N PRO A 82 5.80 -15.10 6.06
CA PRO A 82 6.91 -14.43 6.73
C PRO A 82 8.18 -15.27 6.62
N GLU A 83 9.33 -14.61 6.67
CA GLU A 83 10.59 -15.25 7.00
C GLU A 83 10.81 -15.13 8.52
N ILE A 84 11.02 -16.24 9.20
CA ILE A 84 11.24 -16.27 10.67
C ILE A 84 12.65 -16.75 10.93
N LYS A 85 13.42 -15.99 11.72
CA LYS A 85 14.80 -16.30 12.10
C LYS A 85 14.96 -16.25 13.61
N PHE A 86 15.71 -17.21 14.13
CA PHE A 86 16.20 -17.16 15.50
C PHE A 86 17.56 -16.47 15.52
N ILE A 87 17.71 -15.53 16.43
CA ILE A 87 18.95 -14.79 16.65
C ILE A 87 19.38 -15.04 18.10
N SER A 88 20.63 -15.40 18.29
CA SER A 88 21.22 -15.63 19.63
C SER A 88 22.42 -14.72 19.79
N GLU A 89 22.44 -13.93 20.86
CA GLU A 89 23.52 -13.03 21.23
C GLU A 89 23.59 -12.96 22.76
N ASP A 90 24.78 -13.13 23.33
CA ASP A 90 25.05 -13.07 24.77
C ASP A 90 24.10 -13.95 25.62
N ASN A 91 23.88 -15.20 25.23
CA ASN A 91 22.93 -16.15 25.86
C ASN A 91 21.47 -15.65 25.89
N LYS A 92 21.11 -14.70 25.04
CA LYS A 92 19.73 -14.26 24.85
C LYS A 92 19.24 -14.63 23.45
N HIS A 93 18.02 -15.05 23.37
CA HIS A 93 17.40 -15.51 22.13
C HIS A 93 16.30 -14.55 21.71
N LEU A 94 16.25 -14.24 20.43
CA LEU A 94 15.28 -13.37 19.80
C LEU A 94 14.64 -14.09 18.62
N ILE A 95 13.44 -13.66 18.27
CA ILE A 95 12.80 -14.06 17.02
C ILE A 95 12.66 -12.81 16.14
N GLN A 96 13.20 -12.87 14.93
CA GLN A 96 12.95 -11.89 13.87
C GLN A 96 11.88 -12.45 12.93
N VAL A 97 10.82 -11.69 12.71
CA VAL A 97 9.75 -11.99 11.75
C VAL A 97 9.81 -10.94 10.66
N THR A 98 10.25 -11.32 9.47
CA THR A 98 10.33 -10.45 8.30
C THR A 98 9.12 -10.67 7.40
N VAL A 99 8.41 -9.62 7.10
CA VAL A 99 7.34 -9.60 6.10
C VAL A 99 7.77 -8.73 4.94
N PHE A 100 7.75 -9.29 3.74
CA PHE A 100 7.99 -8.53 2.52
C PHE A 100 6.73 -7.79 2.08
N ARG A 101 6.90 -6.73 1.31
CA ARG A 101 5.78 -6.05 0.66
C ARG A 101 5.00 -7.07 -0.17
N GLY A 102 3.71 -7.17 0.09
CA GLY A 102 2.83 -8.11 -0.59
C GLY A 102 2.54 -7.72 -2.04
N SER A 103 2.45 -8.72 -2.91
CA SER A 103 2.15 -8.54 -4.34
C SER A 103 0.66 -8.47 -4.66
N THR A 104 -0.20 -8.85 -3.71
CA THR A 104 -1.67 -8.95 -3.91
C THR A 104 -2.47 -8.14 -2.86
N PRO A 105 -2.14 -6.86 -2.60
CA PRO A 105 -2.91 -6.05 -1.66
C PRO A 105 -4.36 -5.84 -2.13
N PRO A 106 -5.30 -5.47 -1.26
CA PRO A 106 -5.09 -5.26 0.17
C PRO A 106 -5.05 -6.57 0.96
N TYR A 107 -4.14 -6.62 1.95
CA TYR A 107 -4.11 -7.65 2.98
C TYR A 107 -4.97 -7.19 4.15
N TYR A 108 -5.72 -8.10 4.76
CA TYR A 108 -6.66 -7.77 5.84
C TYR A 108 -6.92 -8.94 6.79
N LEU A 109 -7.49 -8.65 7.96
CA LEU A 109 -7.97 -9.67 8.89
C LEU A 109 -9.16 -10.42 8.29
N LYS A 110 -9.09 -11.75 8.20
CA LYS A 110 -10.15 -12.60 7.63
C LYS A 110 -11.51 -12.39 8.31
N ASP A 111 -11.52 -12.33 9.64
CA ASP A 111 -12.72 -12.19 10.46
C ASP A 111 -13.38 -10.82 10.37
N LYS A 112 -12.64 -9.78 9.97
CA LYS A 112 -13.13 -8.40 9.82
C LYS A 112 -13.49 -8.02 8.40
N GLY A 113 -12.98 -8.78 7.42
CA GLY A 113 -13.13 -8.44 6.02
C GLY A 113 -12.33 -7.21 5.61
N LYS A 114 -12.39 -6.86 4.33
CA LYS A 114 -11.54 -5.85 3.73
C LYS A 114 -11.73 -4.45 4.34
N LEU A 115 -12.95 -3.99 4.54
CA LEU A 115 -13.22 -2.62 5.01
C LEU A 115 -12.80 -2.38 6.47
N GLN A 116 -12.90 -3.39 7.33
CA GLN A 116 -12.61 -3.25 8.76
C GLN A 116 -11.36 -4.01 9.22
N GLY A 117 -10.71 -4.71 8.29
CA GLY A 117 -9.54 -5.53 8.58
C GLY A 117 -8.27 -5.09 7.87
N THR A 118 -8.33 -4.11 6.95
CA THR A 118 -7.15 -3.62 6.25
C THR A 118 -6.41 -2.60 7.12
N PHE A 119 -5.17 -2.91 7.45
CA PHE A 119 -4.29 -2.02 8.22
C PHE A 119 -3.11 -1.56 7.37
N ILE A 120 -2.67 -0.34 7.63
CA ILE A 120 -1.47 0.28 7.05
C ILE A 120 -0.56 0.79 8.14
N ARG A 121 0.70 1.04 7.80
CA ARG A 121 1.69 1.62 8.69
C ARG A 121 1.72 3.14 8.56
N VAL A 122 1.51 3.85 9.67
CA VAL A 122 1.69 5.31 9.76
C VAL A 122 2.70 5.60 10.86
N GLY A 123 3.94 5.88 10.47
CA GLY A 123 5.06 5.91 11.42
C GLY A 123 5.26 4.54 12.07
N SER A 124 5.25 4.48 13.40
CA SER A 124 5.34 3.25 14.20
C SER A 124 3.97 2.65 14.56
N THR A 125 2.85 3.19 14.07
CA THR A 125 1.51 2.72 14.45
C THR A 125 0.76 2.04 13.31
N ASN A 126 -0.03 1.01 13.65
CA ASN A 126 -0.96 0.38 12.74
C ASN A 126 -2.27 1.17 12.73
N ARG A 127 -2.73 1.60 11.56
CA ARG A 127 -3.98 2.33 11.38
C ARG A 127 -4.91 1.58 10.44
N LEU A 128 -6.20 1.63 10.74
CA LEU A 128 -7.22 1.13 9.83
C LEU A 128 -7.19 1.97 8.55
N ALA A 129 -7.16 1.31 7.40
CA ALA A 129 -7.23 1.97 6.11
C ALA A 129 -8.66 2.43 5.83
N ASP A 130 -8.83 3.64 5.32
CA ASP A 130 -10.09 4.11 4.77
C ASP A 130 -10.33 3.57 3.35
N GLU A 131 -11.51 3.84 2.79
CA GLU A 131 -11.89 3.35 1.48
C GLU A 131 -10.97 3.87 0.36
N SER A 132 -10.43 5.08 0.49
CA SER A 132 -9.52 5.65 -0.50
C SER A 132 -8.19 4.92 -0.54
N ILE A 133 -7.65 4.57 0.62
CA ILE A 133 -6.44 3.77 0.77
C ILE A 133 -6.67 2.34 0.26
N ILE A 134 -7.82 1.75 0.58
CA ILE A 134 -8.18 0.40 0.09
C ILE A 134 -8.25 0.40 -1.44
N SER A 135 -8.88 1.39 -2.05
CA SER A 135 -8.96 1.55 -3.50
C SER A 135 -7.58 1.69 -4.14
N GLU A 136 -6.67 2.43 -3.49
CA GLU A 136 -5.28 2.55 -3.94
C GLU A 136 -4.53 1.21 -3.87
N LEU A 137 -4.73 0.44 -2.81
CA LEU A 137 -4.16 -0.91 -2.67
C LEU A 137 -4.69 -1.86 -3.76
N GLU A 138 -5.97 -1.77 -4.10
CA GLU A 138 -6.58 -2.56 -5.17
C GLU A 138 -6.06 -2.18 -6.56
N ARG A 139 -5.86 -0.88 -6.84
CA ARG A 139 -5.19 -0.43 -8.07
C ARG A 139 -3.78 -1.00 -8.17
N ARG A 140 -3.04 -0.95 -7.07
CA ARG A 140 -1.69 -1.50 -6.98
C ARG A 140 -1.66 -3.01 -7.28
N LYS A 141 -2.64 -3.77 -6.79
CA LYS A 141 -2.79 -5.20 -7.11
C LYS A 141 -2.99 -5.44 -8.60
N ARG A 142 -3.78 -4.60 -9.26
CA ARG A 142 -4.06 -4.70 -10.70
C ARG A 142 -2.93 -4.14 -11.57
N ASN A 143 -1.90 -3.57 -10.94
CA ASN A 143 -0.82 -2.83 -11.60
C ASN A 143 -1.34 -1.68 -12.50
N ILE A 144 -2.45 -1.07 -12.09
CA ILE A 144 -3.06 0.08 -12.76
C ILE A 144 -2.69 1.32 -11.98
N SER A 145 -2.10 2.31 -12.65
CA SER A 145 -1.90 3.63 -12.06
C SER A 145 -3.21 4.41 -12.02
N PHE A 146 -3.30 5.41 -11.14
CA PHE A 146 -4.51 6.24 -11.03
C PHE A 146 -4.89 6.87 -12.37
N ASP A 147 -3.92 7.38 -13.10
CA ASP A 147 -4.10 8.04 -14.40
C ASP A 147 -4.63 7.10 -15.49
N SER A 148 -4.28 5.81 -15.44
CA SER A 148 -4.72 4.76 -16.39
C SER A 148 -6.06 4.09 -16.04
N GLU A 149 -6.67 4.45 -14.91
CA GLU A 149 -7.97 3.90 -14.50
C GLU A 149 -9.09 4.45 -15.40
N VAL A 150 -9.96 3.56 -15.89
CA VAL A 150 -11.02 3.90 -16.86
C VAL A 150 -12.23 4.50 -16.16
N ILE A 151 -12.81 5.53 -16.76
CA ILE A 151 -14.07 6.14 -16.34
C ILE A 151 -15.18 5.73 -17.31
N PRO A 152 -16.07 4.80 -16.90
CA PRO A 152 -17.10 4.25 -17.77
C PRO A 152 -18.33 5.15 -17.88
N ASP A 153 -18.38 6.28 -17.19
CA ASP A 153 -19.58 7.14 -17.11
C ASP A 153 -19.93 7.79 -18.43
N LYS A 154 -18.93 8.03 -19.29
CA LYS A 154 -19.11 8.76 -20.56
C LYS A 154 -18.11 8.26 -21.60
N PRO A 155 -18.57 7.83 -22.80
CA PRO A 155 -17.69 7.48 -23.92
C PRO A 155 -16.85 8.68 -24.37
N VAL A 156 -15.67 8.39 -24.93
CA VAL A 156 -14.74 9.46 -25.40
C VAL A 156 -15.37 10.38 -26.44
N ASN A 157 -16.22 9.85 -27.33
CA ASN A 157 -16.87 10.63 -28.38
C ASN A 157 -17.82 11.71 -27.84
N ASP A 158 -18.31 11.54 -26.63
CA ASP A 158 -19.22 12.48 -25.96
C ASP A 158 -18.48 13.44 -25.03
N LEU A 159 -17.15 13.30 -24.91
CA LEU A 159 -16.33 14.08 -24.01
C LEU A 159 -15.81 15.34 -24.67
N ASN A 160 -15.92 16.49 -23.98
CA ASN A 160 -15.34 17.74 -24.47
C ASN A 160 -13.82 17.78 -24.14
N ILE A 161 -12.99 17.68 -25.20
CA ILE A 161 -11.52 17.72 -25.13
C ILE A 161 -10.92 18.73 -26.10
N ASP A 162 -11.67 19.75 -26.50
CA ASP A 162 -11.27 20.68 -27.58
C ASP A 162 -10.04 21.52 -27.23
N ASN A 163 -9.93 22.02 -26.00
CA ASN A 163 -8.72 22.71 -25.53
C ASN A 163 -7.52 21.78 -25.49
N PHE A 164 -7.72 20.53 -25.09
CA PHE A 164 -6.62 19.55 -25.09
C PHE A 164 -6.15 19.26 -26.52
N LYS A 165 -7.04 19.10 -27.49
CA LYS A 165 -6.69 18.94 -28.91
C LYS A 165 -5.89 20.15 -29.43
N THR A 166 -6.33 21.35 -29.10
CA THR A 166 -5.64 22.60 -29.50
C THR A 166 -4.23 22.66 -28.87
N MET A 167 -4.12 22.44 -27.58
CA MET A 167 -2.85 22.44 -26.86
C MET A 167 -1.90 21.35 -27.39
N PHE A 168 -2.41 20.15 -27.68
CA PHE A 168 -1.62 19.06 -28.23
C PHE A 168 -1.02 19.44 -29.57
N LYS A 169 -1.84 19.98 -30.48
CA LYS A 169 -1.41 20.45 -31.79
C LYS A 169 -0.34 21.56 -31.69
N GLU A 170 -0.55 22.54 -30.81
CA GLU A 170 0.41 23.63 -30.58
C GLU A 170 1.77 23.12 -30.07
N LYS A 171 1.78 22.10 -29.23
CA LYS A 171 3.00 21.57 -28.60
C LYS A 171 3.74 20.56 -29.46
N THR A 172 3.02 19.75 -30.23
CA THR A 172 3.58 18.62 -30.99
C THR A 172 3.66 18.90 -32.49
N GLY A 173 2.86 19.83 -33.00
CA GLY A 173 2.66 20.06 -34.43
C GLY A 173 1.75 19.03 -35.10
N GLU A 174 1.19 18.07 -34.33
CA GLU A 174 0.37 16.97 -34.84
C GLU A 174 -1.08 17.08 -34.34
N GLU A 175 -2.03 16.55 -35.09
CA GLU A 175 -3.43 16.45 -34.65
C GLU A 175 -3.57 15.31 -33.63
N LEU A 176 -4.38 15.53 -32.60
CA LEU A 176 -4.72 14.49 -31.62
C LEU A 176 -5.71 13.49 -32.23
N SER A 177 -5.18 12.43 -32.84
CA SER A 177 -5.97 11.35 -33.43
C SER A 177 -6.37 10.29 -32.39
N ASP A 178 -7.38 9.46 -32.72
CA ASP A 178 -7.76 8.31 -31.90
C ASP A 178 -6.57 7.36 -31.65
N GLN A 179 -5.71 7.19 -32.66
CA GLN A 179 -4.49 6.42 -32.51
C GLN A 179 -3.52 7.07 -31.48
N ALA A 180 -3.42 8.39 -31.47
CA ALA A 180 -2.61 9.12 -30.48
C ALA A 180 -3.19 8.95 -29.07
N LEU A 181 -4.50 9.03 -28.90
CA LEU A 181 -5.18 8.80 -27.62
C LEU A 181 -4.89 7.39 -27.08
N ARG A 182 -4.97 6.36 -27.95
CA ARG A 182 -4.61 4.97 -27.55
C ARG A 182 -3.14 4.82 -27.20
N LYS A 183 -2.25 5.38 -28.01
CA LYS A 183 -0.78 5.31 -27.79
C LYS A 183 -0.35 6.01 -26.51
N LEU A 184 -1.03 7.08 -26.13
CA LEU A 184 -0.80 7.82 -24.88
C LEU A 184 -1.51 7.20 -23.67
N ASP A 185 -2.20 6.07 -23.86
CA ASP A 185 -2.96 5.38 -22.82
C ASP A 185 -4.07 6.25 -22.19
N LEU A 186 -4.62 7.18 -22.96
CA LEU A 186 -5.67 8.11 -22.53
C LEU A 186 -7.08 7.51 -22.69
N VAL A 187 -7.21 6.46 -23.49
CA VAL A 187 -8.47 5.75 -23.74
C VAL A 187 -8.29 4.24 -23.68
N LYS A 188 -9.35 3.54 -23.31
CA LYS A 188 -9.41 2.07 -23.29
C LYS A 188 -10.68 1.61 -23.98
N ASP A 189 -10.58 0.52 -24.78
CA ASP A 189 -11.75 -0.17 -25.31
C ASP A 189 -12.44 -0.98 -24.22
N MET A 190 -13.74 -0.79 -24.10
CA MET A 190 -14.63 -1.58 -23.26
C MET A 190 -15.88 -1.94 -24.07
N GLN A 191 -16.04 -3.21 -24.39
CA GLN A 191 -17.21 -3.75 -25.09
C GLN A 191 -17.49 -3.06 -26.46
N GLY A 192 -16.44 -2.66 -27.16
CA GLY A 192 -16.54 -2.04 -28.50
C GLY A 192 -16.78 -0.54 -28.49
N ALA A 193 -16.72 0.11 -27.33
CA ALA A 193 -16.68 1.55 -27.19
C ALA A 193 -15.42 2.01 -26.45
N GLU A 194 -14.92 3.18 -26.79
CA GLU A 194 -13.76 3.76 -26.12
C GLU A 194 -14.19 4.66 -24.98
N TYR A 195 -13.59 4.43 -23.82
CA TYR A 195 -13.82 5.19 -22.60
C TYR A 195 -12.55 5.92 -22.15
N PRO A 196 -12.67 7.11 -21.58
CA PRO A 196 -11.54 7.88 -21.12
C PRO A 196 -10.92 7.27 -19.88
N THR A 197 -9.62 7.47 -19.71
CA THR A 197 -8.94 7.26 -18.45
C THR A 197 -9.00 8.52 -17.58
N ASN A 198 -8.65 8.40 -16.28
CA ASN A 198 -8.53 9.57 -15.39
C ASN A 198 -7.63 10.65 -15.98
N ALA A 199 -6.55 10.27 -16.67
CA ALA A 199 -5.67 11.22 -17.33
C ALA A 199 -6.42 12.05 -18.38
N LEU A 200 -7.20 11.42 -19.26
CA LEU A 200 -7.95 12.17 -20.28
C LEU A 200 -9.00 13.09 -19.66
N ILE A 201 -9.71 12.62 -18.63
CA ILE A 201 -10.69 13.46 -17.91
C ILE A 201 -10.01 14.69 -17.29
N LEU A 202 -8.84 14.54 -16.69
CA LEU A 202 -8.08 15.65 -16.10
C LEU A 202 -7.65 16.69 -17.15
N PHE A 203 -7.39 16.28 -18.39
CA PHE A 203 -7.08 17.18 -19.52
C PHE A 203 -8.32 17.71 -20.22
N SER A 204 -9.51 17.20 -19.93
CA SER A 204 -10.74 17.60 -20.60
C SER A 204 -11.31 18.92 -20.07
N ASP A 205 -12.15 19.55 -20.87
CA ASP A 205 -12.98 20.69 -20.47
C ASP A 205 -14.40 20.26 -20.07
N ASP A 206 -14.61 18.95 -19.98
CA ASP A 206 -15.91 18.38 -19.67
C ASP A 206 -16.28 18.64 -18.20
N PRO A 207 -17.54 18.97 -17.90
CA PRO A 207 -18.04 19.13 -16.53
C PRO A 207 -17.79 17.91 -15.64
N LEU A 208 -17.68 16.72 -16.22
CA LEU A 208 -17.37 15.47 -15.52
C LEU A 208 -16.05 15.58 -14.74
N ARG A 209 -15.04 16.31 -15.27
CA ARG A 209 -13.79 16.58 -14.55
C ARG A 209 -14.03 17.23 -13.17
N ASN A 210 -14.88 18.25 -13.13
CA ASN A 210 -15.14 18.96 -11.87
C ASN A 210 -15.98 18.12 -10.90
N SER A 211 -16.82 17.24 -11.42
CA SER A 211 -17.60 16.30 -10.61
C SER A 211 -16.71 15.25 -9.94
N LEU A 212 -15.80 14.64 -10.72
CA LEU A 212 -14.94 13.55 -10.23
C LEU A 212 -13.71 14.08 -9.49
N PHE A 213 -13.12 15.19 -9.97
CA PHE A 213 -11.81 15.69 -9.51
C PHE A 213 -11.87 17.14 -9.02
N HIS A 214 -12.90 17.49 -8.24
CA HIS A 214 -13.08 18.85 -7.69
C HIS A 214 -11.89 19.34 -6.84
N TYR A 215 -11.07 18.43 -6.34
CA TYR A 215 -9.85 18.71 -5.58
C TYR A 215 -8.60 18.92 -6.45
N ALA A 216 -8.65 18.55 -7.74
CA ALA A 216 -7.51 18.69 -8.66
C ALA A 216 -7.44 20.12 -9.21
N LYS A 217 -7.01 21.07 -8.37
CA LYS A 217 -6.86 22.50 -8.71
C LYS A 217 -5.44 22.96 -8.40
N VAL A 218 -4.99 23.94 -9.19
CA VAL A 218 -3.81 24.74 -8.87
C VAL A 218 -4.28 26.17 -8.62
N GLU A 219 -4.08 26.68 -7.41
CA GLU A 219 -4.38 28.05 -7.05
C GLU A 219 -3.06 28.85 -6.97
N CYS A 220 -2.96 29.91 -7.75
CA CYS A 220 -1.77 30.76 -7.80
C CYS A 220 -2.10 32.16 -7.25
N ALA A 221 -1.33 32.65 -6.27
CA ALA A 221 -1.39 34.00 -5.75
C ALA A 221 -0.09 34.74 -6.04
N ARG A 222 -0.19 35.96 -6.58
CA ARG A 222 0.92 36.86 -6.77
C ARG A 222 0.87 37.98 -5.70
N PHE A 223 1.82 37.97 -4.80
CA PHE A 223 2.00 39.05 -3.85
C PHE A 223 2.85 40.17 -4.47
N LYS A 224 2.43 41.43 -4.30
CA LYS A 224 3.17 42.63 -4.72
C LYS A 224 3.98 43.17 -3.56
#